data_db26d891c3c75d58cb7a6e65607e6064
#
_entry.id   db26d891c3c75d58cb7a6e65607e6064
#
_cell.length_a   1.000
_cell.length_b   1.000
_cell.length_c   1.000
_cell.angle_alpha   90.00
_cell.angle_beta   90.00
_cell.angle_gamma   90.00
#
_symmetry.space_group_name_H-M   'P 1'
#
loop_
_entity.id
_entity.type
_entity.pdbx_description
1 polymer ?
#
loop_
_entity_poly.entity_id
_entity_poly.type
_entity_poly.pdbx_seq_one_letter_code
_entity_poly.pdbx_strand_id
1 'polypeptide(L)'
;MSNHSDTALMTDSIVLKVAMAQRQSEAGYGRARMDNDSRRALGLEIGDTIEIVGKRTVVAKVFKCDPEDEGKGMIFIDGLTRTSAGVSVDENVSVRRCDPMLAEQVVLAPNIPEGKKIRFEKGIEDVFLRGLMARPLVAGTDIIVPNIALMGNRSTFSVVSTVPAG
;
A
#
# COMPACT_ATOMS: atom_id res chain seq x y z
N MET A 1 -11.51 21.49 -26.75
CA MET A 1 -12.01 20.88 -26.47
C MET A 1 -11.63 19.88 -25.77
N SER A 2 -10.87 19.84 -25.38
CA SER A 2 -10.21 18.87 -24.78
C SER A 2 -10.43 18.66 -23.33
N ASN A 3 -10.57 19.68 -22.50
CA ASN A 3 -10.78 19.50 -21.06
C ASN A 3 -12.03 18.70 -20.74
N HIS A 4 -13.05 18.88 -21.53
CA HIS A 4 -14.30 18.17 -21.35
C HIS A 4 -14.13 16.67 -21.65
N SER A 5 -13.38 16.38 -22.72
CA SER A 5 -13.07 15.00 -23.10
C SER A 5 -12.20 14.31 -22.06
N ASP A 6 -11.19 15.02 -21.51
CA ASP A 6 -10.30 14.47 -20.49
C ASP A 6 -11.09 14.10 -19.24
N THR A 7 -12.03 14.95 -18.81
CA THR A 7 -12.88 14.65 -17.67
C THR A 7 -13.76 13.44 -17.93
N ALA A 8 -14.27 13.31 -19.15
CA ALA A 8 -15.12 12.17 -19.54
C ALA A 8 -14.35 10.84 -19.60
N LEU A 9 -13.01 10.89 -19.71
CA LEU A 9 -12.18 9.68 -19.74
C LEU A 9 -11.81 9.16 -18.36
N MET A 10 -12.06 9.92 -17.28
CA MET A 10 -11.83 9.45 -15.94
C MET A 10 -12.88 8.43 -15.54
N THR A 11 -12.44 7.42 -14.81
CA THR A 11 -13.29 6.34 -14.33
C THR A 11 -13.09 6.09 -12.85
N ASP A 12 -14.04 5.41 -12.22
CA ASP A 12 -13.98 5.11 -10.79
C ASP A 12 -13.02 3.98 -10.46
N SER A 13 -12.86 3.04 -11.37
CA SER A 13 -11.95 1.91 -11.16
C SER A 13 -11.41 1.41 -12.50
N ILE A 14 -10.25 0.78 -12.45
CA ILE A 14 -9.64 0.12 -13.59
C ILE A 14 -9.14 -1.26 -13.17
N VAL A 15 -8.94 -2.15 -14.14
CA VAL A 15 -8.37 -3.46 -13.91
C VAL A 15 -6.91 -3.43 -14.37
N LEU A 16 -6.02 -3.87 -13.49
CA LEU A 16 -4.58 -3.94 -13.78
C LEU A 16 -4.06 -5.34 -13.46
N LYS A 17 -3.03 -5.74 -14.20
CA LYS A 17 -2.34 -7.01 -13.95
C LYS A 17 -1.30 -6.80 -12.86
N VAL A 18 -1.27 -7.70 -11.89
CA VAL A 18 -0.32 -7.66 -10.78
C VAL A 18 1.07 -8.06 -11.25
N ALA A 19 2.07 -7.29 -10.88
CA ALA A 19 3.48 -7.57 -11.14
C ALA A 19 4.29 -7.40 -9.85
N MET A 20 5.50 -7.94 -9.85
CA MET A 20 6.40 -7.82 -8.71
C MET A 20 6.88 -6.38 -8.55
N ALA A 21 7.11 -5.97 -7.29
CA ALA A 21 7.64 -4.65 -7.01
C ALA A 21 8.97 -4.43 -7.74
N GLN A 22 9.11 -3.26 -8.35
CA GLN A 22 10.30 -2.92 -9.10
C GLN A 22 11.51 -2.61 -8.21
N ARG A 23 11.26 -2.27 -6.95
CA ARG A 23 12.32 -1.93 -5.99
C ARG A 23 12.10 -2.68 -4.69
N GLN A 24 13.01 -3.59 -4.38
CA GLN A 24 12.95 -4.38 -3.14
C GLN A 24 13.09 -3.49 -1.89
N SER A 25 13.78 -2.37 -2.00
CA SER A 25 13.94 -1.43 -0.90
C SER A 25 12.62 -0.80 -0.43
N GLU A 26 11.59 -0.86 -1.27
CA GLU A 26 10.26 -0.33 -0.94
C GLU A 26 9.32 -1.39 -0.38
N ALA A 27 9.74 -2.65 -0.33
CA ALA A 27 8.88 -3.74 0.10
C ALA A 27 8.39 -3.55 1.54
N GLY A 28 7.09 -3.69 1.73
CA GLY A 28 6.44 -3.55 3.03
C GLY A 28 6.07 -2.14 3.43
N TYR A 29 6.37 -1.14 2.59
CA TYR A 29 6.10 0.27 2.92
C TYR A 29 4.81 0.81 2.28
N GLY A 30 3.96 -0.06 1.73
CA GLY A 30 2.66 0.35 1.20
C GLY A 30 2.74 1.20 -0.05
N ARG A 31 3.66 0.88 -0.95
CA ARG A 31 3.84 1.59 -2.22
C ARG A 31 3.42 0.72 -3.40
N ALA A 32 2.76 1.35 -4.37
CA ALA A 32 2.38 0.71 -5.62
C ALA A 32 2.82 1.59 -6.78
N ARG A 33 3.33 0.97 -7.83
CA ARG A 33 3.75 1.71 -9.02
C ARG A 33 2.86 1.32 -10.19
N MET A 34 2.46 2.31 -10.96
CA MET A 34 1.59 2.10 -12.12
C MET A 34 1.89 3.14 -13.18
N ASP A 35 1.49 2.85 -14.41
CA ASP A 35 1.81 3.71 -15.54
C ASP A 35 0.97 5.00 -15.55
N ASN A 36 1.42 5.94 -16.38
CA ASN A 36 0.79 7.25 -16.47
C ASN A 36 -0.66 7.18 -16.96
N ASP A 37 -0.94 6.31 -17.93
CA ASP A 37 -2.28 6.17 -18.48
C ASP A 37 -3.26 5.70 -17.42
N SER A 38 -2.86 4.73 -16.60
CA SER A 38 -3.68 4.21 -15.51
C SER A 38 -3.92 5.26 -14.43
N ARG A 39 -2.87 6.00 -14.04
CA ARG A 39 -3.01 7.08 -13.06
C ARG A 39 -3.94 8.18 -13.59
N ARG A 40 -3.79 8.55 -14.85
CA ARG A 40 -4.65 9.57 -15.48
C ARG A 40 -6.10 9.12 -15.53
N ALA A 41 -6.34 7.86 -15.87
CA ALA A 41 -7.70 7.31 -15.92
C ALA A 41 -8.43 7.41 -14.58
N LEU A 42 -7.70 7.29 -13.46
CA LEU A 42 -8.24 7.40 -12.12
C LEU A 42 -8.13 8.81 -11.52
N GLY A 43 -7.55 9.75 -12.23
CA GLY A 43 -7.34 11.10 -11.73
C GLY A 43 -6.33 11.17 -10.59
N LEU A 44 -5.31 10.33 -10.63
CA LEU A 44 -4.33 10.19 -9.56
C LEU A 44 -3.07 11.01 -9.83
N GLU A 45 -2.57 11.64 -8.78
CA GLU A 45 -1.24 12.24 -8.74
C GLU A 45 -0.31 11.33 -7.94
N ILE A 46 1.00 11.50 -8.12
CA ILE A 46 2.01 10.77 -7.36
C ILE A 46 1.81 11.06 -5.87
N GLY A 47 1.76 10.00 -5.07
CA GLY A 47 1.53 10.11 -3.63
C GLY A 47 0.07 9.98 -3.20
N ASP A 48 -0.86 9.96 -4.14
CA ASP A 48 -2.27 9.71 -3.83
C ASP A 48 -2.47 8.27 -3.35
N THR A 49 -3.54 8.07 -2.60
CA THR A 49 -3.90 6.76 -2.06
C THR A 49 -4.86 6.04 -3.00
N ILE A 50 -4.61 4.75 -3.18
CA ILE A 50 -5.47 3.85 -3.94
C ILE A 50 -5.93 2.69 -3.08
N GLU A 51 -7.06 2.11 -3.45
CA GLU A 51 -7.49 0.80 -2.97
C GLU A 51 -7.22 -0.21 -4.06
N ILE A 52 -6.65 -1.33 -3.67
CA ILE A 52 -6.39 -2.47 -4.54
C ILE A 52 -7.32 -3.59 -4.10
N VAL A 53 -8.23 -3.97 -4.97
CA VAL A 53 -9.29 -4.94 -4.66
C VAL A 53 -8.98 -6.26 -5.33
N GLY A 54 -8.47 -7.19 -4.55
CA GLY A 54 -8.29 -8.59 -4.91
C GLY A 54 -9.34 -9.42 -4.20
N LYS A 55 -8.93 -10.51 -3.56
CA LYS A 55 -9.81 -11.25 -2.64
C LYS A 55 -10.13 -10.43 -1.41
N ARG A 56 -9.20 -9.56 -1.02
CA ARG A 56 -9.37 -8.57 0.05
C ARG A 56 -8.97 -7.21 -0.49
N THR A 57 -9.41 -6.16 0.16
CA THR A 57 -9.06 -4.79 -0.22
C THR A 57 -7.87 -4.31 0.62
N VAL A 58 -6.86 -3.78 -0.05
CA VAL A 58 -5.70 -3.18 0.60
C VAL A 58 -5.51 -1.76 0.06
N VAL A 59 -4.71 -0.96 0.77
CA VAL A 59 -4.41 0.42 0.39
C VAL A 59 -2.93 0.58 0.12
N ALA A 60 -2.59 1.53 -0.75
CA ALA A 60 -1.20 1.86 -1.05
C ALA A 60 -1.11 3.29 -1.55
N LYS A 61 0.08 3.88 -1.48
CA LYS A 61 0.39 5.13 -2.15
C LYS A 61 0.91 4.84 -3.54
N VAL A 62 0.49 5.64 -4.51
CA VAL A 62 0.83 5.42 -5.91
C VAL A 62 2.08 6.20 -6.30
N PHE A 63 2.94 5.53 -7.06
CA PHE A 63 4.14 6.11 -7.66
C PHE A 63 4.23 5.70 -9.13
N LYS A 64 5.09 6.35 -9.89
CA LYS A 64 5.26 6.01 -11.30
C LYS A 64 6.08 4.74 -11.46
N CYS A 65 5.75 3.95 -12.48
CA CYS A 65 6.53 2.77 -12.85
C CYS A 65 7.77 3.17 -13.66
N ASP A 66 8.62 2.21 -13.94
CA ASP A 66 9.79 2.45 -14.78
C ASP A 66 9.35 2.74 -16.23
N PRO A 67 10.12 3.57 -16.97
CA PRO A 67 9.72 3.96 -18.33
C PRO A 67 9.45 2.81 -19.29
N GLU A 68 10.19 1.72 -19.19
CA GLU A 68 10.01 0.54 -20.05
C GLU A 68 8.69 -0.19 -19.78
N ASP A 69 8.05 0.07 -18.67
CA ASP A 69 6.79 -0.59 -18.26
C ASP A 69 5.56 0.29 -18.50
N GLU A 70 5.74 1.48 -19.04
CA GLU A 70 4.62 2.35 -19.38
C GLU A 70 3.73 1.72 -20.45
N GLY A 71 2.42 1.88 -20.28
CA GLY A 71 1.44 1.40 -21.26
C GLY A 71 1.10 -0.07 -21.20
N LYS A 72 1.65 -0.80 -20.23
CA LYS A 72 1.41 -2.25 -20.12
C LYS A 72 0.21 -2.63 -19.26
N GLY A 73 -0.41 -1.68 -18.57
CA GLY A 73 -1.58 -1.94 -17.74
C GLY A 73 -1.27 -2.81 -16.53
N MET A 74 -0.13 -2.59 -15.89
CA MET A 74 0.34 -3.37 -14.76
C MET A 74 0.41 -2.53 -13.49
N ILE A 75 0.26 -3.19 -12.34
CA ILE A 75 0.51 -2.58 -11.05
C ILE A 75 1.61 -3.38 -10.34
N PHE A 76 2.64 -2.68 -9.89
CA PHE A 76 3.83 -3.27 -9.26
C PHE A 76 3.70 -3.14 -7.76
N ILE A 77 3.48 -4.26 -7.08
CA ILE A 77 3.26 -4.33 -5.63
C ILE A 77 4.12 -5.43 -5.02
N ASP A 78 4.52 -5.21 -3.76
CA ASP A 78 5.38 -6.15 -3.05
C ASP A 78 4.63 -7.39 -2.56
N GLY A 79 5.38 -8.37 -2.05
CA GLY A 79 4.83 -9.64 -1.61
C GLY A 79 3.86 -9.51 -0.44
N LEU A 80 4.11 -8.58 0.50
CA LEU A 80 3.19 -8.35 1.62
C LEU A 80 1.85 -7.80 1.13
N THR A 81 1.89 -6.85 0.20
CA THR A 81 0.68 -6.28 -0.38
C THR A 81 -0.09 -7.35 -1.15
N ARG A 82 0.60 -8.17 -1.95
CA ARG A 82 -0.05 -9.27 -2.68
C ARG A 82 -0.71 -10.26 -1.74
N THR A 83 0.01 -10.68 -0.70
CA THR A 83 -0.53 -11.61 0.30
C THR A 83 -1.76 -11.02 1.00
N SER A 84 -1.68 -9.76 1.40
CA SER A 84 -2.80 -9.07 2.05
C SER A 84 -4.02 -8.95 1.15
N ALA A 85 -3.81 -8.69 -0.13
CA ALA A 85 -4.89 -8.60 -1.12
C ALA A 85 -5.38 -9.99 -1.58
N GLY A 86 -4.62 -11.05 -1.29
CA GLY A 86 -4.96 -12.41 -1.70
C GLY A 86 -4.77 -12.64 -3.19
N VAL A 87 -3.73 -12.06 -3.79
CA VAL A 87 -3.46 -12.16 -5.22
C VAL A 87 -2.02 -12.56 -5.48
N SER A 88 -1.81 -13.14 -6.64
CA SER A 88 -0.50 -13.55 -7.13
C SER A 88 -0.10 -12.71 -8.35
N VAL A 89 1.18 -12.77 -8.70
CA VAL A 89 1.68 -12.15 -9.93
C VAL A 89 0.90 -12.71 -11.11
N ASP A 90 0.61 -11.84 -12.08
CA ASP A 90 -0.16 -12.10 -13.29
C ASP A 90 -1.68 -12.21 -13.10
N GLU A 91 -2.17 -12.18 -11.87
CA GLU A 91 -3.61 -12.05 -11.63
C GLU A 91 -4.05 -10.60 -11.82
N ASN A 92 -5.34 -10.41 -12.06
CA ASN A 92 -5.93 -9.08 -12.20
C ASN A 92 -6.50 -8.59 -10.88
N VAL A 93 -6.37 -7.29 -10.66
CA VAL A 93 -6.98 -6.60 -9.52
C VAL A 93 -7.75 -5.40 -10.02
N SER A 94 -8.75 -4.98 -9.25
CA SER A 94 -9.43 -3.70 -9.48
C SER A 94 -8.73 -2.64 -8.64
N VAL A 95 -8.48 -1.49 -9.23
CA VAL A 95 -7.80 -0.38 -8.56
C VAL A 95 -8.68 0.86 -8.64
N ARG A 96 -8.83 1.54 -7.52
CA ARG A 96 -9.63 2.77 -7.45
C ARG A 96 -8.97 3.80 -6.56
N ARG A 97 -9.28 5.07 -6.82
CA ARG A 97 -8.85 6.16 -5.96
C ARG A 97 -9.48 6.02 -4.58
N CYS A 98 -8.73 6.35 -3.56
CA CYS A 98 -9.19 6.36 -2.19
C CYS A 98 -8.81 7.68 -1.53
N ASP A 99 -9.76 8.27 -0.80
CA ASP A 99 -9.50 9.46 0.01
C ASP A 99 -9.52 9.01 1.48
N PRO A 100 -8.36 8.71 2.07
CA PRO A 100 -8.32 8.18 3.43
C PRO A 100 -8.66 9.25 4.46
N MET A 101 -9.29 8.79 5.56
CA MET A 101 -9.52 9.65 6.70
C MET A 101 -8.29 9.66 7.60
N LEU A 102 -8.04 10.79 8.25
CA LEU A 102 -6.95 10.92 9.21
C LEU A 102 -7.19 9.97 10.38
N ALA A 103 -6.22 9.12 10.69
CA ALA A 103 -6.34 8.17 11.79
C ALA A 103 -6.08 8.87 13.13
N GLU A 104 -6.94 8.59 14.10
CA GLU A 104 -6.75 9.02 15.49
C GLU A 104 -5.99 7.96 16.28
N GLN A 105 -6.18 6.69 15.93
CA GLN A 105 -5.54 5.58 16.62
C GLN A 105 -5.29 4.43 15.67
N VAL A 106 -4.14 3.79 15.81
CA VAL A 106 -3.77 2.57 15.09
C VAL A 106 -3.25 1.55 16.09
N VAL A 107 -3.77 0.33 16.05
CA VAL A 107 -3.30 -0.78 16.86
C VAL A 107 -2.52 -1.74 15.99
N LEU A 108 -1.27 -1.98 16.33
CA LEU A 108 -0.38 -2.89 15.64
C LEU A 108 -0.01 -4.06 16.54
N ALA A 109 0.14 -5.24 15.96
CA ALA A 109 0.64 -6.41 16.64
C ALA A 109 1.89 -6.93 15.90
N PRO A 110 3.00 -7.14 16.58
CA PRO A 110 4.20 -7.69 15.96
C PRO A 110 3.99 -9.16 15.55
N ASN A 111 4.46 -9.53 14.37
CA ASN A 111 4.42 -10.92 13.91
C ASN A 111 5.69 -11.61 14.36
N ILE A 112 5.65 -12.20 15.54
CA ILE A 112 6.79 -12.88 16.17
C ILE A 112 6.44 -14.35 16.41
N PRO A 113 7.46 -15.23 16.53
CA PRO A 113 7.22 -16.62 16.84
C PRO A 113 6.45 -16.80 18.16
N GLU A 114 5.59 -17.80 18.20
CA GLU A 114 4.81 -18.13 19.38
C GLU A 114 5.73 -18.39 20.57
N GLY A 115 5.33 -17.90 21.74
CA GLY A 115 6.09 -18.04 22.98
C GLY A 115 7.23 -17.03 23.15
N LYS A 116 7.48 -16.19 22.15
CA LYS A 116 8.48 -15.13 22.24
C LYS A 116 7.82 -13.84 22.72
N LYS A 117 8.53 -13.09 23.58
CA LYS A 117 8.09 -11.78 24.06
C LYS A 117 9.06 -10.73 23.59
N ILE A 118 8.52 -9.56 23.24
CA ILE A 118 9.32 -8.41 22.82
C ILE A 118 9.08 -7.28 23.79
N ARG A 119 10.17 -6.64 24.20
CA ARG A 119 10.13 -5.38 24.94
C ARG A 119 10.66 -4.29 24.05
N PHE A 120 9.93 -3.18 24.02
CA PHE A 120 10.38 -1.98 23.35
C PHE A 120 11.00 -1.01 24.35
N GLU A 121 12.05 -0.34 23.91
CA GLU A 121 12.67 0.70 24.72
C GLU A 121 11.76 1.92 24.81
N LYS A 122 11.98 2.74 25.84
CA LYS A 122 11.24 3.98 26.04
C LYS A 122 11.49 4.90 24.84
N GLY A 123 10.42 5.51 24.33
CA GLY A 123 10.51 6.41 23.17
C GLY A 123 10.30 5.72 21.82
N ILE A 124 10.05 4.39 21.83
CA ILE A 124 9.78 3.66 20.59
C ILE A 124 8.53 4.16 19.88
N GLU A 125 7.58 4.74 20.63
CA GLU A 125 6.34 5.27 20.06
C GLU A 125 6.59 6.33 19.00
N ASP A 126 7.60 7.18 19.21
CA ASP A 126 7.95 8.23 18.25
C ASP A 126 8.50 7.65 16.96
N VAL A 127 9.22 6.53 17.03
CA VAL A 127 9.74 5.83 15.86
C VAL A 127 8.58 5.24 15.05
N PHE A 128 7.60 4.64 15.73
CA PHE A 128 6.40 4.14 15.06
C PHE A 128 5.62 5.27 14.41
N LEU A 129 5.38 6.36 15.13
CA LEU A 129 4.64 7.50 14.59
C LEU A 129 5.30 8.07 13.33
N ARG A 130 6.61 8.24 13.35
CA ARG A 130 7.33 8.72 12.17
C ARG A 130 7.25 7.76 11.00
N GLY A 131 7.35 6.46 11.27
CA GLY A 131 7.27 5.43 10.23
C GLY A 131 5.87 5.27 9.63
N LEU A 132 4.82 5.69 10.36
CA LEU A 132 3.44 5.61 9.90
C LEU A 132 2.90 6.92 9.36
N MET A 133 3.65 8.01 9.52
CA MET A 133 3.22 9.35 9.10
C MET A 133 2.86 9.36 7.61
N ALA A 134 1.68 9.91 7.29
CA ALA A 134 1.16 10.01 5.94
C ALA A 134 1.07 8.68 5.19
N ARG A 135 1.07 7.56 5.90
CA ARG A 135 0.94 6.23 5.31
C ARG A 135 -0.50 5.76 5.40
N PRO A 136 -1.12 5.34 4.28
CA PRO A 136 -2.46 4.74 4.34
C PRO A 136 -2.39 3.34 4.97
N LEU A 137 -3.35 3.03 5.83
CA LEU A 137 -3.43 1.76 6.52
C LEU A 137 -4.86 1.23 6.49
N VAL A 138 -4.98 -0.08 6.44
CA VAL A 138 -6.27 -0.76 6.59
C VAL A 138 -6.08 -1.99 7.49
N ALA A 139 -7.04 -2.23 8.37
CA ALA A 139 -7.00 -3.38 9.27
C ALA A 139 -6.94 -4.69 8.48
N GLY A 140 -6.21 -5.67 9.01
CA GLY A 140 -6.04 -6.97 8.39
C GLY A 140 -4.85 -7.07 7.44
N THR A 141 -4.03 -6.03 7.33
CA THR A 141 -2.82 -6.06 6.48
C THR A 141 -1.55 -6.15 7.31
N ASP A 142 -0.50 -6.68 6.71
CA ASP A 142 0.82 -6.73 7.31
C ASP A 142 1.70 -5.65 6.68
N ILE A 143 2.49 -4.99 7.53
CA ILE A 143 3.34 -3.87 7.12
C ILE A 143 4.73 -4.00 7.73
N ILE A 144 5.71 -3.34 7.11
CA ILE A 144 7.01 -3.07 7.72
C ILE A 144 7.04 -1.61 8.13
N VAL A 145 7.49 -1.35 9.36
CA VAL A 145 7.64 0.01 9.87
C VAL A 145 9.12 0.39 9.75
N PRO A 146 9.45 1.51 9.08
CA PRO A 146 10.85 1.91 8.93
C PRO A 146 11.56 2.10 10.26
N ASN A 147 12.84 1.72 10.30
CA ASN A 147 13.72 1.88 11.46
C ASN A 147 13.33 1.06 12.69
N ILE A 148 12.46 0.08 12.54
CA ILE A 148 12.14 -0.87 13.59
C ILE A 148 12.53 -2.27 13.14
N ALA A 149 13.43 -2.89 13.90
CA ALA A 149 13.83 -4.27 13.68
C ALA A 149 13.57 -5.04 14.97
N LEU A 150 13.03 -6.23 14.83
CA LEU A 150 12.81 -7.13 15.94
C LEU A 150 13.82 -8.27 15.85
N MET A 151 14.48 -8.56 16.98
CA MET A 151 15.46 -9.65 17.04
C MET A 151 16.56 -9.54 15.95
N GLY A 152 16.95 -8.31 15.61
CA GLY A 152 17.99 -8.05 14.62
C GLY A 152 17.54 -8.12 13.17
N ASN A 153 16.27 -8.40 12.91
CA ASN A 153 15.73 -8.53 11.57
C ASN A 153 14.53 -7.58 11.35
N ARG A 154 14.31 -7.21 10.10
CA ARG A 154 13.08 -6.51 9.72
C ARG A 154 11.92 -7.46 9.97
N SER A 155 10.97 -7.02 10.76
CA SER A 155 9.80 -7.81 11.10
C SER A 155 8.54 -7.10 10.65
N THR A 156 7.52 -7.89 10.37
CA THR A 156 6.22 -7.35 9.98
C THR A 156 5.36 -7.11 11.21
N PHE A 157 4.44 -6.19 11.06
CA PHE A 157 3.40 -5.90 12.04
C PHE A 157 2.04 -6.04 11.37
N SER A 158 1.09 -6.64 12.07
CA SER A 158 -0.29 -6.69 11.59
C SER A 158 -1.03 -5.45 12.05
N VAL A 159 -1.75 -4.81 11.14
CA VAL A 159 -2.67 -3.73 11.49
C VAL A 159 -3.93 -4.38 12.04
N VAL A 160 -4.11 -4.29 13.36
CA VAL A 160 -5.23 -4.92 14.05
C VAL A 160 -6.50 -4.08 13.90
N SER A 161 -6.39 -2.79 14.14
CA SER A 161 -7.52 -1.88 14.04
C SER A 161 -7.06 -0.45 13.81
N THR A 162 -7.97 0.36 13.28
CA THR A 162 -7.76 1.80 13.13
C THR A 162 -8.99 2.53 13.67
N VAL A 163 -8.80 3.77 14.13
CA VAL A 163 -9.89 4.67 14.50
C VAL A 163 -9.70 5.96 13.73
N PRO A 164 -10.64 6.37 12.90
CA PRO A 164 -11.86 5.63 12.55
C PRO A 164 -11.58 4.36 11.76
N ALA A 165 -12.51 3.41 11.84
CA ALA A 165 -12.46 2.21 11.03
C ALA A 165 -12.75 2.60 9.59
N GLY A 166 -11.87 2.13 8.66
CA GLY A 166 -12.07 2.61 7.32
C GLY A 166 -11.46 1.78 6.26
#